data_3afdb9c6d6d0bb2fe5e4da4cb4ebaa83
#
_entry.id   3afdb9c6d6d0bb2fe5e4da4cb4ebaa83
#
_cell.length_a   1.000
_cell.length_b   1.000
_cell.length_c   1.000
_cell.angle_alpha   90.00
_cell.angle_beta   90.00
_cell.angle_gamma   90.00
#
_symmetry.space_group_name_H-M   'P 1'
#
loop_
_entity.id
_entity.type
_entity.pdbx_description
1 polymer ?
#
loop_
_entity_poly.entity_id
_entity_poly.type
_entity_poly.pdbx_seq_one_letter_code
_entity_poly.pdbx_strand_id
1 'polypeptide(L)'
;MLNQKDILSTIEMIDQQHLDIRTITMGISLLDCCDPDPVRACQKIYEKIAKSAEKLVKTGEDIEREFGIPIVHKRISVTPMALVAGACDTENYVPFALAMDRAAGACGVNFIGGYSALVQKGMTKADEKLIRSIPEALASTELVCSSVNVGSTKAGINMDAAALMGRIVKETAARTADRDGLGCAKLVVFCNAVEDNPFMAGAFHGVGEAERVINVGVSGPGVVCSALKAVRGRPFDELAETVKKTAFRITRMGQLVAQEASRRLDVPFGIVDLSLAPTPAVGDSVARILEEMGLETCGTHGTTAALALLNDAVKKGGVMASSSVGGLSGAFIPVSEDEGMIAAARAGTLSIDKLEAMTCVCSVGLDMIAVPGDTSADTISAIIADEAAIGMVNCKTTAVRILPVPGGKVGDTVEMGGLLGSAPVMPVHTESAADFIARGGRIPAPLHSLKN
;
A
#
# COMPACT_ATOMS: atom_id res chain seq x y z
N MET A 1 9.05 -0.07 -36.06
CA MET A 1 9.20 1.37 -36.28
C MET A 1 8.28 2.10 -35.29
N LEU A 2 8.82 2.97 -34.43
CA LEU A 2 8.00 3.84 -33.57
C LEU A 2 7.24 4.80 -34.50
N ASN A 3 5.91 4.78 -34.39
CA ASN A 3 5.05 5.68 -35.16
C ASN A 3 5.10 7.05 -34.45
N GLN A 4 5.20 8.14 -35.22
CA GLN A 4 5.18 9.52 -34.70
C GLN A 4 3.97 9.77 -33.77
N LYS A 5 2.83 9.17 -34.08
CA LYS A 5 1.61 9.24 -33.26
C LYS A 5 1.79 8.59 -31.87
N ASP A 6 2.53 7.49 -31.79
CA ASP A 6 2.79 6.78 -30.51
C ASP A 6 3.74 7.59 -29.63
N ILE A 7 4.73 8.28 -30.22
CA ILE A 7 5.65 9.17 -29.50
C ILE A 7 4.88 10.36 -28.91
N LEU A 8 4.08 11.05 -29.73
CA LEU A 8 3.25 12.18 -29.26
C LEU A 8 2.29 11.77 -28.15
N SER A 9 1.64 10.62 -28.30
CA SER A 9 0.74 10.08 -27.27
C SER A 9 1.47 9.75 -25.96
N THR A 10 2.73 9.31 -26.01
CA THR A 10 3.52 9.06 -24.80
C THR A 10 3.87 10.37 -24.09
N ILE A 11 4.27 11.40 -24.84
CA ILE A 11 4.54 12.74 -24.29
C ILE A 11 3.29 13.30 -23.62
N GLU A 12 2.13 13.17 -24.26
CA GLU A 12 0.84 13.63 -23.72
C GLU A 12 0.48 12.90 -22.40
N MET A 13 0.72 11.59 -22.33
CA MET A 13 0.49 10.83 -21.09
C MET A 13 1.33 11.34 -19.92
N ILE A 14 2.57 11.75 -20.16
CA ILE A 14 3.48 12.26 -19.12
C ILE A 14 3.13 13.70 -18.77
N ASP A 15 3.05 14.58 -19.77
CA ASP A 15 2.98 16.04 -19.60
C ASP A 15 1.58 16.53 -19.16
N GLN A 16 0.50 15.89 -19.65
CA GLN A 16 -0.87 16.35 -19.45
C GLN A 16 -1.75 15.39 -18.63
N GLN A 17 -1.42 14.11 -18.60
CA GLN A 17 -2.27 13.07 -18.04
C GLN A 17 -1.70 12.42 -16.77
N HIS A 18 -0.64 13.02 -16.19
CA HIS A 18 -0.04 12.61 -14.92
C HIS A 18 0.44 11.14 -14.86
N LEU A 19 0.98 10.61 -15.97
CA LEU A 19 1.70 9.34 -15.93
C LEU A 19 2.97 9.50 -15.12
N ASP A 20 3.14 8.70 -14.09
CA ASP A 20 4.36 8.66 -13.30
C ASP A 20 4.86 7.24 -13.04
N ILE A 21 6.16 7.12 -12.79
CA ILE A 21 6.72 6.00 -12.05
C ILE A 21 6.59 6.35 -10.57
N ARG A 22 5.59 5.80 -9.91
CA ARG A 22 5.32 6.13 -8.52
C ARG A 22 6.48 5.76 -7.63
N THR A 23 7.15 4.65 -7.90
CA THR A 23 8.31 4.24 -7.12
C THR A 23 9.23 3.27 -7.87
N ILE A 24 10.54 3.41 -7.61
CA ILE A 24 11.52 2.34 -7.76
C ILE A 24 11.84 1.85 -6.35
N THR A 25 11.56 0.58 -6.08
CA THR A 25 11.77 -0.02 -4.76
C THR A 25 12.80 -1.13 -4.84
N MET A 26 13.85 -1.03 -4.02
CA MET A 26 14.82 -2.10 -3.86
C MET A 26 14.41 -3.00 -2.69
N GLY A 27 14.11 -4.25 -2.99
CA GLY A 27 13.98 -5.33 -2.00
C GLY A 27 15.35 -5.81 -1.56
N ILE A 28 15.57 -6.00 -0.26
CA ILE A 28 16.85 -6.44 0.31
C ILE A 28 16.57 -7.51 1.38
N SER A 29 17.14 -8.70 1.19
CA SER A 29 17.13 -9.74 2.22
C SER A 29 18.06 -9.36 3.36
N LEU A 30 17.58 -9.47 4.60
CA LEU A 30 18.35 -9.23 5.82
C LEU A 30 18.59 -10.51 6.63
N LEU A 31 18.31 -11.68 6.08
CA LEU A 31 18.41 -12.96 6.82
C LEU A 31 19.84 -13.25 7.31
N ASP A 32 20.87 -12.82 6.60
CA ASP A 32 22.27 -12.94 7.00
C ASP A 32 22.70 -11.91 8.06
N CYS A 33 21.82 -10.94 8.41
CA CYS A 33 22.07 -9.98 9.47
C CYS A 33 21.68 -10.50 10.87
N CYS A 34 21.08 -11.70 10.95
CA CYS A 34 20.77 -12.33 12.24
C CYS A 34 22.01 -12.46 13.11
N ASP A 35 21.90 -12.06 14.38
CA ASP A 35 22.97 -12.14 15.37
C ASP A 35 22.35 -12.19 16.77
N PRO A 36 22.82 -13.02 17.72
CA PRO A 36 22.36 -13.01 19.09
C PRO A 36 22.54 -11.65 19.80
N ASP A 37 23.58 -10.90 19.44
CA ASP A 37 23.83 -9.56 19.94
C ASP A 37 23.04 -8.51 19.13
N PRO A 38 22.08 -7.81 19.74
CA PRO A 38 21.25 -6.84 19.04
C PRO A 38 22.04 -5.64 18.49
N VAL A 39 23.16 -5.26 19.13
CA VAL A 39 23.99 -4.16 18.63
C VAL A 39 24.68 -4.55 17.32
N ARG A 40 25.24 -5.76 17.27
CA ARG A 40 25.84 -6.28 16.04
C ARG A 40 24.82 -6.51 14.93
N ALA A 41 23.63 -7.02 15.29
CA ALA A 41 22.55 -7.18 14.32
C ALA A 41 22.15 -5.82 13.71
N CYS A 42 21.91 -4.80 14.52
CA CYS A 42 21.59 -3.45 14.05
C CYS A 42 22.71 -2.86 13.16
N GLN A 43 23.98 -3.11 13.50
CA GLN A 43 25.10 -2.65 12.69
C GLN A 43 25.13 -3.36 11.31
N LYS A 44 24.96 -4.68 11.27
CA LYS A 44 24.88 -5.45 10.02
C LYS A 44 23.72 -4.98 9.14
N ILE A 45 22.54 -4.73 9.73
CA ILE A 45 21.36 -4.21 9.04
C ILE A 45 21.68 -2.87 8.38
N TYR A 46 22.23 -1.93 9.16
CA TYR A 46 22.62 -0.62 8.65
C TYR A 46 23.59 -0.72 7.48
N GLU A 47 24.69 -1.46 7.68
CA GLU A 47 25.74 -1.60 6.65
C GLU A 47 25.24 -2.26 5.37
N LYS A 48 24.42 -3.32 5.50
CA LYS A 48 23.88 -4.04 4.34
C LYS A 48 22.92 -3.16 3.54
N ILE A 49 22.02 -2.45 4.19
CA ILE A 49 21.07 -1.54 3.52
C ILE A 49 21.83 -0.40 2.85
N ALA A 50 22.70 0.29 3.58
CA ALA A 50 23.47 1.43 3.08
C ALA A 50 24.31 1.06 1.85
N LYS A 51 25.01 -0.09 1.89
CA LYS A 51 25.81 -0.58 0.78
C LYS A 51 24.96 -1.01 -0.42
N SER A 52 23.84 -1.71 -0.16
CA SER A 52 23.00 -2.24 -1.24
C SER A 52 22.29 -1.14 -2.03
N ALA A 53 21.80 -0.11 -1.34
CA ALA A 53 21.00 0.96 -1.94
C ALA A 53 21.79 2.26 -2.19
N GLU A 54 23.12 2.28 -2.03
CA GLU A 54 23.99 3.45 -2.19
C GLU A 54 23.71 4.24 -3.48
N LYS A 55 23.43 3.54 -4.57
CA LYS A 55 23.25 4.14 -5.91
C LYS A 55 21.78 4.27 -6.33
N LEU A 56 20.84 3.83 -5.49
CA LEU A 56 19.42 3.72 -5.89
C LEU A 56 18.83 5.07 -6.27
N VAL A 57 18.97 6.07 -5.41
CA VAL A 57 18.39 7.41 -5.62
C VAL A 57 18.99 8.06 -6.85
N LYS A 58 20.32 8.11 -6.95
CA LYS A 58 21.02 8.67 -8.11
C LYS A 58 20.62 7.99 -9.41
N THR A 59 20.51 6.65 -9.41
CA THR A 59 20.09 5.91 -10.60
C THR A 59 18.67 6.28 -11.00
N GLY A 60 17.73 6.41 -10.05
CA GLY A 60 16.37 6.86 -10.33
C GLY A 60 16.34 8.27 -10.95
N GLU A 61 17.09 9.23 -10.39
CA GLU A 61 17.18 10.59 -10.90
C GLU A 61 17.82 10.66 -12.30
N ASP A 62 18.84 9.84 -12.56
CA ASP A 62 19.48 9.78 -13.88
C ASP A 62 18.52 9.21 -14.93
N ILE A 63 17.73 8.16 -14.61
CA ILE A 63 16.72 7.61 -15.51
C ILE A 63 15.60 8.62 -15.76
N GLU A 64 15.11 9.28 -14.73
CA GLU A 64 14.09 10.33 -14.83
C GLU A 64 14.53 11.43 -15.81
N ARG A 65 15.76 11.91 -15.66
CA ARG A 65 16.33 12.96 -16.52
C ARG A 65 16.51 12.52 -17.97
N GLU A 66 16.94 11.26 -18.18
CA GLU A 66 17.20 10.73 -19.52
C GLU A 66 15.93 10.37 -20.28
N PHE A 67 14.94 9.81 -19.57
CA PHE A 67 13.70 9.33 -20.19
C PHE A 67 12.59 10.39 -20.20
N GLY A 68 12.72 11.45 -19.38
CA GLY A 68 11.67 12.45 -19.19
C GLY A 68 10.43 11.92 -18.50
N ILE A 69 10.52 10.77 -17.81
CA ILE A 69 9.41 10.16 -17.08
C ILE A 69 9.61 10.45 -15.59
N PRO A 70 8.67 11.11 -14.89
CA PRO A 70 8.80 11.39 -13.47
C PRO A 70 8.92 10.08 -12.65
N ILE A 71 9.90 10.04 -11.74
CA ILE A 71 10.09 8.95 -10.79
C ILE A 71 9.94 9.53 -9.38
N VAL A 72 8.72 9.46 -8.86
CA VAL A 72 8.31 10.22 -7.67
C VAL A 72 9.05 9.78 -6.43
N HIS A 73 9.10 8.47 -6.15
CA HIS A 73 9.76 7.92 -4.97
C HIS A 73 10.84 6.89 -5.33
N LYS A 74 11.86 6.84 -4.49
CA LYS A 74 12.86 5.78 -4.42
C LYS A 74 12.74 5.18 -3.01
N ARG A 75 12.49 3.87 -2.91
CA ARG A 75 12.15 3.20 -1.64
C ARG A 75 12.99 1.94 -1.43
N ILE A 76 13.00 1.48 -0.19
CA ILE A 76 13.58 0.19 0.19
C ILE A 76 12.49 -0.65 0.86
N SER A 77 12.48 -1.94 0.60
CA SER A 77 11.75 -2.93 1.39
C SER A 77 12.71 -4.00 1.89
N VAL A 78 12.57 -4.43 3.15
CA VAL A 78 13.47 -5.42 3.74
C VAL A 78 12.70 -6.63 4.26
N THR A 79 13.41 -7.73 4.52
CA THR A 79 12.85 -8.90 5.20
C THR A 79 12.05 -8.48 6.43
N PRO A 80 10.87 -9.09 6.70
CA PRO A 80 10.10 -8.81 7.91
C PRO A 80 10.97 -8.84 9.16
N MET A 81 11.11 -7.71 9.83
CA MET A 81 12.07 -7.50 10.91
C MET A 81 11.85 -8.46 12.10
N ALA A 82 10.62 -8.92 12.31
CA ALA A 82 10.34 -9.92 13.35
C ALA A 82 11.16 -11.21 13.18
N LEU A 83 11.48 -11.59 11.93
CA LEU A 83 12.28 -12.78 11.63
C LEU A 83 13.76 -12.57 11.97
N VAL A 84 14.28 -11.37 11.72
CA VAL A 84 15.69 -11.03 11.97
C VAL A 84 15.92 -10.73 13.44
N ALA A 85 15.10 -9.87 14.04
CA ALA A 85 15.18 -9.50 15.45
C ALA A 85 14.88 -10.66 16.40
N GLY A 86 14.10 -11.64 15.93
CA GLY A 86 13.80 -12.87 16.68
C GLY A 86 15.01 -13.73 17.02
N ALA A 87 16.13 -13.55 16.31
CA ALA A 87 17.39 -14.21 16.61
C ALA A 87 18.20 -13.53 17.74
N CYS A 88 17.78 -12.33 18.16
CA CYS A 88 18.50 -11.53 19.16
C CYS A 88 17.96 -11.77 20.56
N ASP A 89 18.87 -11.72 21.55
CA ASP A 89 18.51 -11.77 22.97
C ASP A 89 18.19 -10.33 23.46
N THR A 90 17.00 -9.85 23.15
CA THR A 90 16.53 -8.51 23.55
C THR A 90 15.01 -8.46 23.69
N GLU A 91 14.53 -7.63 24.61
CA GLU A 91 13.11 -7.31 24.75
C GLU A 91 12.72 -6.04 23.96
N ASN A 92 13.68 -5.19 23.59
CA ASN A 92 13.43 -3.93 22.91
C ASN A 92 13.81 -4.03 21.43
N TYR A 93 12.81 -3.90 20.53
CA TYR A 93 13.02 -3.94 19.09
C TYR A 93 13.09 -2.56 18.41
N VAL A 94 12.85 -1.47 19.13
CA VAL A 94 12.97 -0.09 18.60
C VAL A 94 14.35 0.20 17.99
N PRO A 95 15.49 -0.27 18.55
CA PRO A 95 16.82 -0.07 17.94
C PRO A 95 16.93 -0.58 16.50
N PHE A 96 16.18 -1.63 16.11
CA PHE A 96 16.16 -2.12 14.74
C PHE A 96 15.48 -1.13 13.80
N ALA A 97 14.35 -0.53 14.22
CA ALA A 97 13.70 0.54 13.47
C ALA A 97 14.63 1.76 13.29
N LEU A 98 15.33 2.16 14.35
CA LEU A 98 16.30 3.25 14.29
C LEU A 98 17.49 2.95 13.37
N ALA A 99 17.94 1.68 13.30
CA ALA A 99 18.98 1.27 12.36
C ALA A 99 18.49 1.33 10.90
N MET A 100 17.26 0.91 10.64
CA MET A 100 16.59 1.03 9.34
C MET A 100 16.45 2.50 8.92
N ASP A 101 15.98 3.35 9.83
CA ASP A 101 15.74 4.78 9.57
C ASP A 101 17.05 5.50 9.20
N ARG A 102 18.11 5.28 9.98
CA ARG A 102 19.44 5.82 9.69
C ARG A 102 19.99 5.36 8.35
N ALA A 103 19.79 4.06 8.00
CA ALA A 103 20.24 3.52 6.72
C ALA A 103 19.45 4.13 5.55
N ALA A 104 18.15 4.27 5.70
CA ALA A 104 17.27 4.91 4.71
C ALA A 104 17.66 6.38 4.48
N GLY A 105 17.91 7.14 5.57
CA GLY A 105 18.39 8.51 5.51
C GLY A 105 19.77 8.62 4.83
N ALA A 106 20.70 7.71 5.13
CA ALA A 106 22.01 7.66 4.47
C ALA A 106 21.94 7.39 2.97
N CYS A 107 20.94 6.60 2.52
CA CYS A 107 20.68 6.35 1.10
C CYS A 107 19.88 7.46 0.41
N GLY A 108 19.26 8.38 1.17
CA GLY A 108 18.41 9.45 0.65
C GLY A 108 17.05 8.97 0.11
N VAL A 109 16.58 7.77 0.51
CA VAL A 109 15.30 7.23 0.05
C VAL A 109 14.12 7.87 0.77
N ASN A 110 12.94 7.79 0.16
CA ASN A 110 11.73 8.41 0.71
C ASN A 110 11.11 7.59 1.84
N PHE A 111 11.17 6.25 1.75
CA PHE A 111 10.63 5.33 2.77
C PHE A 111 11.41 4.02 2.79
N ILE A 112 11.38 3.34 3.94
CA ILE A 112 11.82 1.97 4.12
C ILE A 112 10.74 1.15 4.82
N GLY A 113 10.27 0.10 4.16
CA GLY A 113 9.34 -0.88 4.70
C GLY A 113 10.03 -2.14 5.21
N GLY A 114 9.29 -2.94 5.97
CA GLY A 114 9.78 -4.21 6.51
C GLY A 114 9.93 -4.24 8.03
N TYR A 115 9.57 -3.18 8.77
CA TYR A 115 9.36 -3.29 10.21
C TYR A 115 8.05 -4.03 10.47
N SER A 116 8.05 -5.33 10.17
CA SER A 116 6.83 -6.11 9.92
C SER A 116 6.84 -7.46 10.62
N ALA A 117 5.62 -7.99 10.86
CA ALA A 117 5.38 -9.33 11.39
C ALA A 117 4.31 -10.07 10.57
N LEU A 118 4.50 -11.38 10.38
CA LEU A 118 3.61 -12.25 9.61
C LEU A 118 2.93 -13.24 10.56
N VAL A 119 1.74 -12.90 11.06
CA VAL A 119 1.08 -13.61 12.15
C VAL A 119 -0.23 -14.34 11.75
N GLN A 120 -0.47 -14.49 10.46
CA GLN A 120 -1.68 -15.11 9.93
C GLN A 120 -1.88 -16.57 10.37
N LYS A 121 -0.81 -17.32 10.67
CA LYS A 121 -0.90 -18.70 11.17
C LYS A 121 -0.73 -18.81 12.67
N GLY A 122 -0.07 -17.88 13.29
CA GLY A 122 0.23 -17.83 14.71
C GLY A 122 1.21 -16.70 14.99
N MET A 123 1.34 -16.33 16.23
CA MET A 123 2.20 -15.25 16.68
C MET A 123 3.29 -15.83 17.59
N THR A 124 4.54 -15.66 17.21
CA THR A 124 5.70 -16.01 18.04
C THR A 124 5.95 -14.91 19.07
N LYS A 125 6.82 -15.20 20.06
CA LYS A 125 7.27 -14.15 21.01
C LYS A 125 7.97 -12.99 20.30
N ALA A 126 8.72 -13.26 19.22
CA ALA A 126 9.39 -12.25 18.44
C ALA A 126 8.38 -11.35 17.69
N ASP A 127 7.35 -11.95 17.09
CA ASP A 127 6.28 -11.19 16.45
C ASP A 127 5.56 -10.28 17.44
N GLU A 128 5.22 -10.80 18.64
CA GLU A 128 4.55 -10.00 19.66
C GLU A 128 5.41 -8.83 20.15
N LYS A 129 6.72 -9.06 20.39
CA LYS A 129 7.66 -8.00 20.77
C LYS A 129 7.73 -6.91 19.70
N LEU A 130 7.84 -7.31 18.42
CA LEU A 130 7.87 -6.34 17.32
C LEU A 130 6.56 -5.56 17.27
N ILE A 131 5.39 -6.23 17.26
CA ILE A 131 4.09 -5.56 17.17
C ILE A 131 3.90 -4.55 18.30
N ARG A 132 4.25 -4.93 19.54
CA ARG A 132 4.16 -4.03 20.70
C ARG A 132 5.13 -2.84 20.63
N SER A 133 6.21 -2.95 19.89
CA SER A 133 7.18 -1.86 19.71
C SER A 133 6.80 -0.89 18.58
N ILE A 134 5.82 -1.22 17.73
CA ILE A 134 5.43 -0.40 16.57
C ILE A 134 5.09 1.05 16.96
N PRO A 135 4.28 1.33 18.01
CA PRO A 135 3.94 2.72 18.35
C PRO A 135 5.16 3.59 18.64
N GLU A 136 6.10 3.06 19.41
CA GLU A 136 7.34 3.77 19.75
C GLU A 136 8.27 3.88 18.53
N ALA A 137 8.41 2.80 17.77
CA ALA A 137 9.22 2.79 16.56
C ALA A 137 8.77 3.85 15.54
N LEU A 138 7.46 3.92 15.26
CA LEU A 138 6.91 4.90 14.30
C LEU A 138 6.88 6.34 14.81
N ALA A 139 6.82 6.52 16.15
CA ALA A 139 6.97 7.84 16.75
C ALA A 139 8.42 8.35 16.73
N SER A 140 9.41 7.44 16.81
CA SER A 140 10.85 7.74 16.91
C SER A 140 11.58 7.76 15.57
N THR A 141 10.92 7.39 14.47
CA THR A 141 11.51 7.31 13.13
C THR A 141 10.71 8.13 12.12
N GLU A 142 11.39 8.60 11.08
CA GLU A 142 10.73 9.39 10.02
C GLU A 142 10.37 8.55 8.79
N LEU A 143 11.28 7.69 8.34
CA LEU A 143 11.19 6.98 7.06
C LEU A 143 10.69 5.55 7.18
N VAL A 144 10.67 4.98 8.40
CA VAL A 144 10.28 3.59 8.63
C VAL A 144 8.77 3.42 8.52
N CYS A 145 8.38 2.42 7.73
CA CYS A 145 6.99 1.96 7.61
C CYS A 145 6.87 0.53 8.15
N SER A 146 5.69 0.24 8.71
CA SER A 146 5.40 -1.02 9.39
C SER A 146 4.16 -1.69 8.83
N SER A 147 4.12 -3.01 8.91
CA SER A 147 2.92 -3.79 8.59
C SER A 147 2.82 -5.07 9.42
N VAL A 148 1.57 -5.53 9.59
CA VAL A 148 1.28 -6.82 10.24
C VAL A 148 0.27 -7.57 9.38
N ASN A 149 0.63 -8.80 8.96
CA ASN A 149 -0.29 -9.67 8.21
C ASN A 149 -1.04 -10.59 9.17
N VAL A 150 -2.32 -10.29 9.40
CA VAL A 150 -3.15 -10.96 10.42
C VAL A 150 -3.98 -12.13 9.87
N GLY A 151 -4.11 -12.24 8.55
CA GLY A 151 -4.97 -13.23 7.93
C GLY A 151 -4.48 -13.71 6.57
N SER A 152 -4.99 -14.84 6.13
CA SER A 152 -4.85 -15.31 4.75
C SER A 152 -5.97 -16.27 4.38
N THR A 153 -6.22 -16.41 3.09
CA THR A 153 -7.17 -17.40 2.56
C THR A 153 -6.88 -18.81 3.04
N LYS A 154 -5.61 -19.19 3.21
CA LYS A 154 -5.21 -20.53 3.65
C LYS A 154 -5.21 -20.73 5.16
N ALA A 155 -5.02 -19.66 5.94
CA ALA A 155 -4.88 -19.74 7.39
C ALA A 155 -6.12 -19.27 8.16
N GLY A 156 -7.01 -18.52 7.52
CA GLY A 156 -8.08 -17.81 8.22
C GLY A 156 -7.57 -16.50 8.81
N ILE A 157 -8.27 -15.97 9.80
CA ILE A 157 -7.95 -14.72 10.48
C ILE A 157 -7.48 -15.00 11.89
N ASN A 158 -6.34 -14.46 12.28
CA ASN A 158 -5.85 -14.47 13.65
C ASN A 158 -6.51 -13.31 14.41
N MET A 159 -7.61 -13.63 15.16
CA MET A 159 -8.40 -12.63 15.89
C MET A 159 -7.64 -12.03 17.08
N ASP A 160 -6.72 -12.78 17.70
CA ASP A 160 -5.86 -12.24 18.75
C ASP A 160 -4.93 -11.16 18.21
N ALA A 161 -4.40 -11.37 17.01
CA ALA A 161 -3.60 -10.36 16.31
C ALA A 161 -4.45 -9.16 15.86
N ALA A 162 -5.66 -9.37 15.33
CA ALA A 162 -6.57 -8.30 14.98
C ALA A 162 -6.93 -7.43 16.18
N ALA A 163 -7.25 -8.06 17.33
CA ALA A 163 -7.50 -7.37 18.59
C ALA A 163 -6.29 -6.59 19.10
N LEU A 164 -5.08 -7.14 18.94
CA LEU A 164 -3.84 -6.44 19.29
C LEU A 164 -3.63 -5.23 18.39
N MET A 165 -3.83 -5.38 17.06
CA MET A 165 -3.61 -4.30 16.11
C MET A 165 -4.53 -3.09 16.31
N GLY A 166 -5.79 -3.26 16.69
CA GLY A 166 -6.65 -2.13 17.06
C GLY A 166 -6.06 -1.28 18.21
N ARG A 167 -5.49 -1.95 19.23
CA ARG A 167 -4.79 -1.28 20.33
C ARG A 167 -3.51 -0.58 19.85
N ILE A 168 -2.73 -1.23 19.00
CA ILE A 168 -1.49 -0.67 18.42
C ILE A 168 -1.78 0.56 17.58
N VAL A 169 -2.83 0.55 16.74
CA VAL A 169 -3.26 1.73 15.97
C VAL A 169 -3.63 2.88 16.89
N LYS A 170 -4.42 2.64 17.94
CA LYS A 170 -4.77 3.67 18.94
C LYS A 170 -3.56 4.24 19.66
N GLU A 171 -2.64 3.38 20.08
CA GLU A 171 -1.41 3.82 20.76
C GLU A 171 -0.50 4.59 19.81
N THR A 172 -0.38 4.16 18.53
CA THR A 172 0.39 4.89 17.51
C THR A 172 -0.18 6.29 17.28
N ALA A 173 -1.51 6.42 17.16
CA ALA A 173 -2.16 7.72 17.04
C ALA A 173 -1.88 8.61 18.25
N ALA A 174 -1.99 8.07 19.46
CA ALA A 174 -1.72 8.81 20.70
C ALA A 174 -0.27 9.27 20.83
N ARG A 175 0.70 8.41 20.46
CA ARG A 175 2.15 8.75 20.52
C ARG A 175 2.58 9.76 19.46
N THR A 176 1.77 9.95 18.42
CA THR A 176 2.01 10.91 17.34
C THR A 176 0.95 12.00 17.29
N ALA A 177 0.32 12.30 18.43
CA ALA A 177 -0.75 13.30 18.53
C ALA A 177 -0.29 14.73 18.21
N ASP A 178 0.98 15.03 18.39
CA ASP A 178 1.64 16.26 17.98
C ASP A 178 1.68 16.45 16.44
N ARG A 179 1.39 15.39 15.70
CA ARG A 179 1.32 15.31 14.24
C ARG A 179 0.01 14.68 13.79
N ASP A 180 -1.11 15.00 14.46
CA ASP A 180 -2.47 14.54 14.14
C ASP A 180 -2.63 13.00 14.00
N GLY A 181 -1.81 12.23 14.71
CA GLY A 181 -1.83 10.76 14.62
C GLY A 181 -1.15 10.19 13.36
N LEU A 182 -0.33 10.98 12.68
CA LEU A 182 0.25 10.65 11.37
C LEU A 182 1.16 9.41 11.36
N GLY A 183 1.61 8.93 12.53
CA GLY A 183 2.28 7.63 12.65
C GLY A 183 1.44 6.48 12.07
N CYS A 184 0.11 6.57 12.16
CA CYS A 184 -0.79 5.57 11.59
C CYS A 184 -0.77 5.51 10.05
N ALA A 185 -0.40 6.60 9.36
CA ALA A 185 -0.21 6.58 7.90
C ALA A 185 0.95 5.68 7.45
N LYS A 186 1.88 5.37 8.37
CA LYS A 186 3.01 4.47 8.13
C LYS A 186 2.76 3.02 8.61
N LEU A 187 1.54 2.70 9.07
CA LEU A 187 1.16 1.39 9.61
C LEU A 187 0.03 0.77 8.81
N VAL A 188 0.25 -0.43 8.30
CA VAL A 188 -0.74 -1.18 7.51
C VAL A 188 -1.01 -2.55 8.14
N VAL A 189 -2.29 -2.92 8.26
CA VAL A 189 -2.69 -4.26 8.65
C VAL A 189 -3.18 -5.02 7.43
N PHE A 190 -2.54 -6.15 7.10
CA PHE A 190 -2.83 -6.93 5.90
C PHE A 190 -3.58 -8.22 6.18
N CYS A 191 -4.34 -8.66 5.18
CA CYS A 191 -4.69 -10.04 4.91
C CYS A 191 -4.20 -10.43 3.52
N ASN A 192 -3.62 -11.62 3.35
CA ASN A 192 -2.98 -12.07 2.11
C ASN A 192 -1.92 -11.07 1.59
N ALA A 193 -1.05 -10.59 2.47
CA ALA A 193 0.03 -9.69 2.07
C ALA A 193 0.89 -10.29 0.96
N VAL A 194 1.20 -9.50 -0.06
CA VAL A 194 2.15 -9.87 -1.12
C VAL A 194 3.57 -9.52 -0.71
N GLU A 195 4.53 -10.30 -1.20
CA GLU A 195 5.92 -10.26 -0.76
C GLU A 195 6.82 -9.36 -1.64
N ASP A 196 6.29 -8.87 -2.77
CA ASP A 196 6.97 -8.11 -3.81
C ASP A 196 6.40 -6.70 -4.02
N ASN A 197 5.56 -6.22 -3.12
CA ASN A 197 4.85 -4.95 -3.25
C ASN A 197 5.77 -3.72 -3.22
N PRO A 198 5.83 -2.88 -4.27
CA PRO A 198 6.65 -1.67 -4.27
C PRO A 198 5.92 -0.41 -3.76
N PHE A 199 4.58 -0.43 -3.65
CA PHE A 199 3.76 0.76 -3.47
C PHE A 199 3.42 1.12 -2.04
N MET A 200 2.91 0.15 -1.28
CA MET A 200 2.32 0.43 0.03
C MET A 200 3.36 0.86 1.06
N ALA A 201 2.96 1.76 1.94
CA ALA A 201 3.62 1.91 3.22
C ALA A 201 3.59 0.55 3.95
N GLY A 202 4.69 0.13 4.55
CA GLY A 202 4.77 -1.18 5.19
C GLY A 202 4.97 -2.37 4.24
N ALA A 203 5.25 -2.14 2.97
CA ALA A 203 5.77 -3.18 2.08
C ALA A 203 6.98 -3.88 2.71
N PHE A 204 7.17 -5.15 2.42
CA PHE A 204 8.32 -5.92 2.89
C PHE A 204 8.88 -6.80 1.77
N HIS A 205 10.11 -7.25 1.95
CA HIS A 205 10.77 -8.17 1.04
C HIS A 205 10.59 -9.60 1.55
N GLY A 206 9.95 -10.46 0.74
CA GLY A 206 9.63 -11.82 1.11
C GLY A 206 10.86 -12.70 1.31
N VAL A 207 10.72 -13.71 2.14
CA VAL A 207 11.83 -14.66 2.44
C VAL A 207 12.16 -15.58 1.27
N GLY A 208 11.25 -15.72 0.30
CA GLY A 208 11.45 -16.50 -0.92
C GLY A 208 12.03 -15.70 -2.08
N GLU A 209 12.19 -14.40 -1.90
CA GLU A 209 12.73 -13.50 -2.92
C GLU A 209 14.26 -13.58 -3.05
N ALA A 210 14.79 -12.99 -4.13
CA ALA A 210 16.24 -12.89 -4.33
C ALA A 210 16.91 -12.04 -3.24
N GLU A 211 18.23 -12.18 -3.10
CA GLU A 211 19.03 -11.39 -2.14
C GLU A 211 18.81 -9.89 -2.27
N ARG A 212 18.68 -9.41 -3.50
CA ARG A 212 18.23 -8.05 -3.86
C ARG A 212 17.37 -8.11 -5.11
N VAL A 213 16.38 -7.24 -5.21
CA VAL A 213 15.49 -7.16 -6.37
C VAL A 213 15.04 -5.72 -6.61
N ILE A 214 14.81 -5.33 -7.85
CA ILE A 214 14.18 -4.06 -8.22
C ILE A 214 12.74 -4.31 -8.61
N ASN A 215 11.81 -3.74 -7.86
CA ASN A 215 10.38 -3.70 -8.16
C ASN A 215 9.97 -2.25 -8.48
N VAL A 216 9.14 -2.08 -9.50
CA VAL A 216 8.72 -0.75 -9.95
C VAL A 216 7.21 -0.63 -9.89
N GLY A 217 6.73 0.43 -9.27
CA GLY A 217 5.33 0.83 -9.28
C GLY A 217 5.08 1.93 -10.30
N VAL A 218 4.16 1.71 -11.22
CA VAL A 218 3.72 2.70 -12.19
C VAL A 218 2.26 3.05 -11.99
N SER A 219 1.92 4.33 -12.12
CA SER A 219 0.56 4.85 -11.92
C SER A 219 0.13 5.77 -13.06
N GLY A 220 -1.16 6.00 -13.18
CA GLY A 220 -1.71 6.89 -14.20
C GLY A 220 -3.24 6.90 -14.21
N PRO A 221 -3.92 7.21 -13.08
CA PRO A 221 -5.36 7.41 -13.08
C PRO A 221 -5.79 8.47 -14.09
N GLY A 222 -5.06 9.57 -14.21
CA GLY A 222 -5.32 10.64 -15.17
C GLY A 222 -5.29 10.16 -16.63
N VAL A 223 -4.36 9.24 -16.96
CA VAL A 223 -4.29 8.66 -18.33
C VAL A 223 -5.55 7.84 -18.62
N VAL A 224 -6.00 7.02 -17.67
CA VAL A 224 -7.22 6.21 -17.81
C VAL A 224 -8.46 7.10 -17.87
N CYS A 225 -8.56 8.12 -17.00
CA CYS A 225 -9.65 9.08 -17.00
C CYS A 225 -9.76 9.80 -18.36
N SER A 226 -8.64 10.30 -18.88
CA SER A 226 -8.56 10.95 -20.21
C SER A 226 -9.02 10.01 -21.33
N ALA A 227 -8.56 8.75 -21.30
CA ALA A 227 -8.95 7.77 -22.31
C ALA A 227 -10.47 7.47 -22.28
N LEU A 228 -11.09 7.41 -21.10
CA LEU A 228 -12.53 7.19 -20.95
C LEU A 228 -13.37 8.38 -21.40
N LYS A 229 -12.90 9.61 -21.23
CA LYS A 229 -13.57 10.81 -21.77
C LYS A 229 -13.79 10.72 -23.27
N ALA A 230 -12.84 10.12 -24.00
CA ALA A 230 -12.94 9.95 -25.45
C ALA A 230 -14.01 8.91 -25.90
N VAL A 231 -14.45 8.05 -24.99
CA VAL A 231 -15.44 7.00 -25.24
C VAL A 231 -16.69 7.15 -24.35
N ARG A 232 -16.93 8.34 -23.83
CA ARG A 232 -18.10 8.65 -22.99
C ARG A 232 -19.40 8.25 -23.67
N GLY A 233 -20.28 7.56 -22.93
CA GLY A 233 -21.59 7.08 -23.44
C GLY A 233 -21.52 5.83 -24.31
N ARG A 234 -20.34 5.24 -24.51
CA ARG A 234 -20.20 3.96 -25.20
C ARG A 234 -20.51 2.79 -24.27
N PRO A 235 -20.84 1.60 -24.81
CA PRO A 235 -21.10 0.39 -24.02
C PRO A 235 -19.92 -0.01 -23.13
N PHE A 236 -20.18 -0.73 -22.04
CA PHE A 236 -19.16 -1.12 -21.05
C PHE A 236 -18.05 -2.02 -21.60
N ASP A 237 -18.31 -2.82 -22.61
CA ASP A 237 -17.30 -3.62 -23.31
C ASP A 237 -16.29 -2.74 -24.05
N GLU A 238 -16.71 -1.64 -24.66
CA GLU A 238 -15.81 -0.65 -25.27
C GLU A 238 -14.99 0.10 -24.20
N LEU A 239 -15.62 0.44 -23.06
CA LEU A 239 -14.92 1.04 -21.93
C LEU A 239 -13.83 0.09 -21.41
N ALA A 240 -14.16 -1.18 -21.18
CA ALA A 240 -13.21 -2.19 -20.69
C ALA A 240 -12.02 -2.37 -21.65
N GLU A 241 -12.27 -2.43 -22.96
CA GLU A 241 -11.20 -2.49 -23.98
C GLU A 241 -10.32 -1.25 -23.97
N THR A 242 -10.91 -0.07 -23.77
CA THR A 242 -10.17 1.19 -23.68
C THR A 242 -9.26 1.21 -22.46
N VAL A 243 -9.78 0.86 -21.28
CA VAL A 243 -8.99 0.73 -20.03
C VAL A 243 -7.86 -0.28 -20.22
N LYS A 244 -8.15 -1.46 -20.75
CA LYS A 244 -7.15 -2.52 -20.96
C LYS A 244 -6.01 -2.06 -21.88
N LYS A 245 -6.30 -1.40 -23.00
CA LYS A 245 -5.29 -0.86 -23.92
C LYS A 245 -4.45 0.25 -23.27
N THR A 246 -5.07 1.09 -22.46
CA THR A 246 -4.39 2.16 -21.73
C THR A 246 -3.47 1.57 -20.67
N ALA A 247 -3.95 0.62 -19.87
CA ALA A 247 -3.17 -0.09 -18.86
C ALA A 247 -1.97 -0.82 -19.46
N PHE A 248 -2.14 -1.46 -20.63
CA PHE A 248 -1.03 -2.06 -21.38
C PHE A 248 0.09 -1.04 -21.66
N ARG A 249 -0.26 0.16 -22.14
CA ARG A 249 0.72 1.20 -22.46
C ARG A 249 1.44 1.73 -21.22
N ILE A 250 0.70 1.98 -20.13
CA ILE A 250 1.26 2.42 -18.84
C ILE A 250 2.25 1.36 -18.32
N THR A 251 1.87 0.09 -18.31
CA THR A 251 2.74 -1.01 -17.83
C THR A 251 4.03 -1.12 -18.64
N ARG A 252 3.98 -0.93 -19.97
CA ARG A 252 5.17 -0.93 -20.82
C ARG A 252 6.17 0.16 -20.43
N MET A 253 5.71 1.33 -20.00
CA MET A 253 6.57 2.40 -19.50
C MET A 253 7.22 2.00 -18.18
N GLY A 254 6.44 1.42 -17.25
CA GLY A 254 6.99 0.89 -15.99
C GLY A 254 8.05 -0.17 -16.21
N GLN A 255 7.82 -1.11 -17.14
CA GLN A 255 8.80 -2.15 -17.49
C GLN A 255 10.09 -1.57 -18.07
N LEU A 256 10.01 -0.56 -18.93
CA LEU A 256 11.18 0.10 -19.48
C LEU A 256 12.07 0.66 -18.37
N VAL A 257 11.49 1.41 -17.45
CA VAL A 257 12.21 1.99 -16.30
C VAL A 257 12.77 0.90 -15.39
N ALA A 258 11.98 -0.16 -15.11
CA ALA A 258 12.40 -1.27 -14.26
C ALA A 258 13.64 -2.01 -14.82
N GLN A 259 13.62 -2.31 -16.11
CA GLN A 259 14.74 -2.98 -16.78
C GLN A 259 16.00 -2.11 -16.79
N GLU A 260 15.85 -0.80 -17.02
CA GLU A 260 16.99 0.11 -17.02
C GLU A 260 17.55 0.32 -15.60
N ALA A 261 16.70 0.41 -14.58
CA ALA A 261 17.14 0.48 -13.19
C ALA A 261 17.89 -0.80 -12.78
N SER A 262 17.33 -1.96 -13.12
CA SER A 262 17.97 -3.28 -12.90
C SER A 262 19.36 -3.34 -13.54
N ARG A 263 19.48 -2.95 -14.79
CA ARG A 263 20.75 -2.94 -15.54
C ARG A 263 21.81 -2.02 -14.91
N ARG A 264 21.42 -0.79 -14.51
CA ARG A 264 22.36 0.20 -13.94
C ARG A 264 22.81 -0.16 -12.54
N LEU A 265 21.92 -0.77 -11.76
CA LEU A 265 22.20 -1.15 -10.38
C LEU A 265 22.84 -2.53 -10.26
N ASP A 266 22.88 -3.32 -11.34
CA ASP A 266 23.30 -4.73 -11.35
C ASP A 266 22.53 -5.54 -10.28
N VAL A 267 21.18 -5.40 -10.30
CA VAL A 267 20.25 -6.07 -9.40
C VAL A 267 19.13 -6.67 -10.23
N PRO A 268 18.72 -7.93 -10.01
CA PRO A 268 17.66 -8.56 -10.76
C PRO A 268 16.37 -7.71 -10.80
N PHE A 269 15.71 -7.69 -11.96
CA PHE A 269 14.37 -7.15 -12.10
C PHE A 269 13.35 -8.16 -11.56
N GLY A 270 12.51 -7.74 -10.64
CA GLY A 270 11.40 -8.52 -10.06
C GLY A 270 10.12 -8.29 -10.84
N ILE A 271 9.34 -7.29 -10.43
CA ILE A 271 8.01 -7.03 -11.00
C ILE A 271 7.78 -5.56 -11.36
N VAL A 272 6.80 -5.37 -12.25
CA VAL A 272 6.07 -4.10 -12.41
C VAL A 272 4.71 -4.22 -11.74
N ASP A 273 4.43 -3.32 -10.84
CA ASP A 273 3.10 -3.13 -10.26
C ASP A 273 2.40 -1.99 -10.99
N LEU A 274 1.35 -2.30 -11.74
CA LEU A 274 0.45 -1.29 -12.30
C LEU A 274 -0.70 -1.07 -11.32
N SER A 275 -0.54 -0.12 -10.43
CA SER A 275 -1.60 0.31 -9.53
C SER A 275 -2.05 1.72 -9.90
N LEU A 276 -3.33 1.87 -10.22
CA LEU A 276 -3.94 3.19 -10.34
C LEU A 276 -4.04 3.80 -8.94
N ALA A 277 -2.91 4.32 -8.47
CA ALA A 277 -2.76 4.98 -7.19
C ALA A 277 -2.90 6.48 -7.41
N PRO A 278 -4.01 7.10 -6.99
CA PRO A 278 -4.25 8.52 -7.22
C PRO A 278 -3.30 9.42 -6.44
N THR A 279 -3.32 10.70 -6.77
CA THR A 279 -2.74 11.77 -5.97
C THR A 279 -3.81 12.81 -5.63
N PRO A 280 -3.58 13.71 -4.66
CA PRO A 280 -4.51 14.81 -4.38
C PRO A 280 -4.66 15.81 -5.54
N ALA A 281 -3.85 15.69 -6.58
CA ALA A 281 -3.89 16.58 -7.73
C ALA A 281 -5.17 16.39 -8.54
N VAL A 282 -5.77 17.51 -8.97
CA VAL A 282 -6.96 17.47 -9.83
C VAL A 282 -6.61 16.80 -11.16
N GLY A 283 -7.41 15.82 -11.55
CA GLY A 283 -7.23 15.06 -12.78
C GLY A 283 -6.52 13.70 -12.59
N ASP A 284 -6.00 13.40 -11.38
CA ASP A 284 -5.35 12.14 -11.04
C ASP A 284 -6.16 11.37 -9.98
N SER A 285 -7.40 11.00 -10.30
CA SER A 285 -8.39 10.45 -9.38
C SER A 285 -9.04 9.18 -9.91
N VAL A 286 -9.06 8.13 -9.10
CA VAL A 286 -9.82 6.89 -9.39
C VAL A 286 -11.33 7.14 -9.27
N ALA A 287 -11.77 7.94 -8.30
CA ALA A 287 -13.18 8.31 -8.19
C ALA A 287 -13.68 8.96 -9.47
N ARG A 288 -12.91 9.85 -10.07
CA ARG A 288 -13.28 10.52 -11.34
C ARG A 288 -13.31 9.54 -12.52
N ILE A 289 -12.48 8.50 -12.52
CA ILE A 289 -12.60 7.42 -13.51
C ILE A 289 -13.97 6.74 -13.41
N LEU A 290 -14.42 6.44 -12.18
CA LEU A 290 -15.72 5.79 -11.95
C LEU A 290 -16.89 6.71 -12.35
N GLU A 291 -16.75 8.00 -12.12
CA GLU A 291 -17.75 9.01 -12.55
C GLU A 291 -17.79 9.15 -14.08
N GLU A 292 -16.66 9.08 -14.78
CA GLU A 292 -16.64 9.05 -16.26
C GLU A 292 -17.33 7.81 -16.86
N MET A 293 -17.48 6.73 -16.08
CA MET A 293 -18.29 5.57 -16.47
C MET A 293 -19.81 5.81 -16.37
N GLY A 294 -20.24 7.00 -15.95
CA GLY A 294 -21.65 7.41 -15.90
C GLY A 294 -22.23 7.52 -14.50
N LEU A 295 -21.41 7.47 -13.45
CA LEU A 295 -21.86 7.75 -12.08
C LEU A 295 -21.84 9.27 -11.82
N GLU A 296 -22.87 9.80 -11.19
CA GLU A 296 -22.92 11.22 -10.82
C GLU A 296 -21.86 11.55 -9.74
N THR A 297 -21.74 10.66 -8.75
CA THR A 297 -20.77 10.78 -7.65
C THR A 297 -20.29 9.40 -7.24
N CYS A 298 -19.00 9.28 -7.01
CA CYS A 298 -18.41 8.07 -6.44
C CYS A 298 -19.06 7.74 -5.08
N GLY A 299 -19.32 6.47 -4.81
CA GLY A 299 -20.06 6.01 -3.63
C GLY A 299 -21.53 5.70 -3.90
N THR A 300 -22.17 6.29 -4.92
CA THR A 300 -23.53 5.94 -5.30
C THR A 300 -23.69 4.48 -5.76
N HIS A 301 -24.91 3.97 -5.85
CA HIS A 301 -25.17 2.63 -6.36
C HIS A 301 -24.59 2.49 -7.78
N GLY A 302 -23.93 1.37 -8.06
CA GLY A 302 -23.18 1.14 -9.30
C GLY A 302 -21.65 1.30 -9.13
N THR A 303 -21.16 2.03 -8.12
CA THR A 303 -19.72 2.27 -7.90
C THR A 303 -18.92 0.97 -7.78
N THR A 304 -19.42 0.00 -7.01
CA THR A 304 -18.73 -1.31 -6.86
C THR A 304 -18.66 -2.07 -8.18
N ALA A 305 -19.70 -2.03 -9.01
CA ALA A 305 -19.69 -2.66 -10.33
C ALA A 305 -18.73 -1.97 -11.31
N ALA A 306 -18.72 -0.63 -11.33
CA ALA A 306 -17.76 0.16 -12.11
C ALA A 306 -16.32 -0.12 -11.70
N LEU A 307 -16.05 -0.19 -10.38
CA LEU A 307 -14.72 -0.53 -9.86
C LEU A 307 -14.30 -1.96 -10.21
N ALA A 308 -15.21 -2.92 -10.19
CA ALA A 308 -14.93 -4.29 -10.61
C ALA A 308 -14.49 -4.35 -12.08
N LEU A 309 -15.17 -3.64 -12.97
CA LEU A 309 -14.79 -3.52 -14.38
C LEU A 309 -13.41 -2.86 -14.51
N LEU A 310 -13.19 -1.73 -13.83
CA LEU A 310 -11.93 -1.01 -13.87
C LEU A 310 -10.77 -1.90 -13.45
N ASN A 311 -10.89 -2.53 -12.28
CA ASN A 311 -9.84 -3.35 -11.69
C ASN A 311 -9.47 -4.56 -12.58
N ASP A 312 -10.46 -5.25 -13.13
CA ASP A 312 -10.27 -6.39 -14.04
C ASP A 312 -9.59 -5.96 -15.34
N ALA A 313 -10.06 -4.86 -15.95
CA ALA A 313 -9.51 -4.35 -17.21
C ALA A 313 -8.04 -3.87 -17.04
N VAL A 314 -7.72 -3.23 -15.92
CA VAL A 314 -6.35 -2.82 -15.57
C VAL A 314 -5.43 -4.04 -15.45
N LYS A 315 -5.84 -5.07 -14.69
CA LYS A 315 -5.07 -6.31 -14.53
C LYS A 315 -4.84 -7.02 -15.86
N LYS A 316 -5.87 -7.14 -16.70
CA LYS A 316 -5.75 -7.72 -18.05
C LYS A 316 -4.75 -6.96 -18.92
N GLY A 317 -4.78 -5.64 -18.89
CA GLY A 317 -3.83 -4.80 -19.62
C GLY A 317 -2.39 -4.99 -19.13
N GLY A 318 -2.18 -5.04 -17.83
CA GLY A 318 -0.87 -5.28 -17.21
C GLY A 318 -0.28 -6.63 -17.62
N VAL A 319 -1.00 -7.71 -17.43
CA VAL A 319 -0.55 -9.08 -17.78
C VAL A 319 -0.24 -9.23 -19.27
N MET A 320 -0.96 -8.53 -20.15
CA MET A 320 -0.65 -8.52 -21.58
C MET A 320 0.62 -7.74 -21.92
N ALA A 321 1.03 -6.80 -21.08
CA ALA A 321 2.18 -5.92 -21.33
C ALA A 321 3.50 -6.50 -20.83
N SER A 322 3.49 -7.29 -19.76
CA SER A 322 4.67 -7.84 -19.11
C SER A 322 4.37 -9.21 -18.52
N SER A 323 5.35 -10.13 -18.61
CA SER A 323 5.33 -11.40 -17.88
C SER A 323 5.72 -11.26 -16.41
N SER A 324 6.21 -10.09 -16.01
CA SER A 324 6.69 -9.78 -14.67
C SER A 324 5.76 -8.77 -13.98
N VAL A 325 4.45 -9.04 -13.99
CA VAL A 325 3.46 -8.25 -13.26
C VAL A 325 3.24 -8.88 -11.89
N GLY A 326 3.26 -8.06 -10.85
CA GLY A 326 3.12 -8.51 -9.47
C GLY A 326 2.59 -7.39 -8.57
N GLY A 327 2.94 -7.46 -7.30
CA GLY A 327 2.51 -6.51 -6.29
C GLY A 327 1.00 -6.52 -6.09
N LEU A 328 0.41 -5.34 -6.00
CA LEU A 328 -1.03 -5.17 -5.78
C LEU A 328 -1.81 -4.96 -7.09
N SER A 329 -1.17 -4.55 -8.14
CA SER A 329 -1.73 -4.27 -9.49
C SER A 329 -3.25 -4.13 -9.58
N GLY A 330 -3.76 -2.96 -9.95
CA GLY A 330 -5.19 -2.70 -10.07
C GLY A 330 -5.58 -1.28 -9.67
N ALA A 331 -6.79 -1.10 -9.14
CA ALA A 331 -7.29 0.20 -8.73
C ALA A 331 -7.22 0.38 -7.21
N PHE A 332 -6.55 1.45 -6.75
CA PHE A 332 -6.50 1.88 -5.35
C PHE A 332 -7.64 2.86 -5.06
N ILE A 333 -8.10 2.85 -3.82
CA ILE A 333 -9.19 3.71 -3.35
C ILE A 333 -8.83 4.43 -2.03
N PRO A 334 -7.64 5.04 -1.88
CA PRO A 334 -7.29 5.78 -0.68
C PRO A 334 -8.16 7.04 -0.59
N VAL A 335 -8.72 7.32 0.60
CA VAL A 335 -9.63 8.46 0.73
C VAL A 335 -8.87 9.78 0.72
N SER A 336 -7.72 9.88 1.40
CA SER A 336 -7.00 11.15 1.50
C SER A 336 -6.18 11.52 0.25
N GLU A 337 -5.81 10.53 -0.54
CA GLU A 337 -4.92 10.70 -1.68
C GLU A 337 -5.68 10.89 -3.01
N ASP A 338 -7.03 10.94 -2.99
CA ASP A 338 -7.90 11.04 -4.17
C ASP A 338 -8.91 12.18 -3.99
N GLU A 339 -8.80 13.23 -4.81
CA GLU A 339 -9.67 14.41 -4.68
C GLU A 339 -11.16 14.07 -4.86
N GLY A 340 -11.49 13.10 -5.70
CA GLY A 340 -12.87 12.65 -5.88
C GLY A 340 -13.38 11.80 -4.72
N MET A 341 -12.53 10.94 -4.10
CA MET A 341 -12.89 10.21 -2.88
C MET A 341 -13.09 11.18 -1.71
N ILE A 342 -12.22 12.17 -1.55
CA ILE A 342 -12.38 13.26 -0.55
C ILE A 342 -13.72 13.96 -0.73
N ALA A 343 -14.03 14.35 -1.97
CA ALA A 343 -15.30 15.03 -2.28
C ALA A 343 -16.52 14.16 -1.97
N ALA A 344 -16.48 12.88 -2.36
CA ALA A 344 -17.57 11.93 -2.11
C ALA A 344 -17.77 11.63 -0.61
N ALA A 345 -16.68 11.52 0.16
CA ALA A 345 -16.74 11.32 1.60
C ALA A 345 -17.32 12.57 2.31
N ARG A 346 -16.91 13.78 1.90
CA ARG A 346 -17.49 15.04 2.42
C ARG A 346 -18.98 15.19 2.09
N ALA A 347 -19.40 14.73 0.92
CA ALA A 347 -20.81 14.74 0.51
C ALA A 347 -21.65 13.65 1.21
N GLY A 348 -21.03 12.71 1.92
CA GLY A 348 -21.70 11.59 2.57
C GLY A 348 -22.17 10.48 1.61
N THR A 349 -21.81 10.52 0.32
CA THR A 349 -22.09 9.43 -0.63
C THR A 349 -21.14 8.27 -0.49
N LEU A 350 -19.95 8.49 0.07
CA LEU A 350 -18.95 7.49 0.36
C LEU A 350 -18.83 7.29 1.87
N SER A 351 -19.34 6.17 2.39
CA SER A 351 -19.23 5.73 3.79
C SER A 351 -18.18 4.63 3.92
N ILE A 352 -17.81 4.27 5.16
CA ILE A 352 -16.93 3.12 5.42
C ILE A 352 -17.57 1.82 4.92
N ASP A 353 -18.86 1.59 5.19
CA ASP A 353 -19.59 0.41 4.66
C ASP A 353 -19.54 0.33 3.14
N LYS A 354 -19.63 1.49 2.47
CA LYS A 354 -19.52 1.54 1.01
C LYS A 354 -18.11 1.23 0.54
N LEU A 355 -17.11 1.73 1.25
CA LEU A 355 -15.70 1.41 0.98
C LEU A 355 -15.44 -0.09 1.18
N GLU A 356 -15.93 -0.72 2.25
CA GLU A 356 -15.82 -2.16 2.47
C GLU A 356 -16.43 -2.96 1.32
N ALA A 357 -17.61 -2.58 0.83
CA ALA A 357 -18.19 -3.20 -0.36
C ALA A 357 -17.30 -3.01 -1.60
N MET A 358 -16.65 -1.86 -1.76
CA MET A 358 -15.72 -1.59 -2.85
C MET A 358 -14.40 -2.38 -2.70
N THR A 359 -13.95 -2.64 -1.48
CA THR A 359 -12.73 -3.43 -1.23
C THR A 359 -12.87 -4.89 -1.62
N CYS A 360 -14.08 -5.41 -1.78
CA CYS A 360 -14.31 -6.73 -2.39
C CYS A 360 -13.72 -6.82 -3.81
N VAL A 361 -13.64 -5.73 -4.54
CA VAL A 361 -13.30 -5.68 -5.98
C VAL A 361 -12.14 -4.74 -6.32
N CYS A 362 -11.60 -3.97 -5.38
CA CYS A 362 -10.40 -3.16 -5.56
C CYS A 362 -9.12 -4.01 -5.45
N SER A 363 -7.96 -3.41 -5.58
CA SER A 363 -6.67 -4.12 -5.45
C SER A 363 -6.06 -4.09 -4.06
N VAL A 364 -6.52 -3.22 -3.16
CA VAL A 364 -5.89 -3.02 -1.84
C VAL A 364 -6.86 -3.29 -0.69
N GLY A 365 -7.69 -2.34 -0.29
CA GLY A 365 -8.52 -2.40 0.91
C GLY A 365 -8.92 -1.01 1.37
N LEU A 366 -9.25 -0.87 2.65
CA LEU A 366 -9.49 0.42 3.31
C LEU A 366 -8.17 1.16 3.47
N ASP A 367 -8.02 2.26 2.77
CA ASP A 367 -6.74 2.97 2.73
C ASP A 367 -6.90 4.46 3.05
N MET A 368 -6.06 4.95 3.98
CA MET A 368 -6.01 6.35 4.41
C MET A 368 -7.37 6.87 4.90
N ILE A 369 -7.99 6.13 5.82
CA ILE A 369 -9.30 6.45 6.38
C ILE A 369 -9.11 7.19 7.71
N ALA A 370 -9.40 8.49 7.74
CA ALA A 370 -9.43 9.26 8.98
C ALA A 370 -10.74 9.01 9.72
N VAL A 371 -10.64 8.70 11.01
CA VAL A 371 -11.80 8.45 11.90
C VAL A 371 -11.68 9.29 13.17
N PRO A 372 -12.77 9.49 13.95
CA PRO A 372 -12.70 10.22 15.21
C PRO A 372 -11.63 9.66 16.16
N GLY A 373 -10.92 10.53 16.84
CA GLY A 373 -9.84 10.15 17.76
C GLY A 373 -10.32 9.31 18.96
N ASP A 374 -11.59 9.37 19.32
CA ASP A 374 -12.22 8.58 20.37
C ASP A 374 -12.74 7.22 19.91
N THR A 375 -12.66 6.90 18.61
CA THR A 375 -13.00 5.56 18.10
C THR A 375 -12.28 4.49 18.91
N SER A 376 -13.03 3.49 19.40
CA SER A 376 -12.49 2.47 20.30
C SER A 376 -11.50 1.54 19.58
N ALA A 377 -10.57 0.97 20.33
CA ALA A 377 -9.66 -0.04 19.80
C ALA A 377 -10.43 -1.27 19.27
N ASP A 378 -11.55 -1.63 19.93
CA ASP A 378 -12.37 -2.78 19.51
C ASP A 378 -13.10 -2.51 18.19
N THR A 379 -13.58 -1.27 17.96
CA THR A 379 -14.15 -0.86 16.67
C THR A 379 -13.11 -0.95 15.56
N ILE A 380 -11.89 -0.46 15.79
CA ILE A 380 -10.78 -0.56 14.82
C ILE A 380 -10.43 -2.03 14.57
N SER A 381 -10.40 -2.86 15.61
CA SER A 381 -10.15 -4.30 15.48
C SER A 381 -11.24 -5.00 14.67
N ALA A 382 -12.49 -4.57 14.81
CA ALA A 382 -13.62 -5.12 14.05
C ALA A 382 -13.51 -4.76 12.56
N ILE A 383 -13.18 -3.51 12.23
CA ILE A 383 -12.91 -3.09 10.84
C ILE A 383 -11.74 -3.88 10.24
N ILE A 384 -10.68 -4.14 11.00
CA ILE A 384 -9.56 -4.99 10.57
C ILE A 384 -10.05 -6.42 10.30
N ALA A 385 -10.94 -6.96 11.14
CA ALA A 385 -11.48 -8.30 10.95
C ALA A 385 -12.39 -8.39 9.73
N ASP A 386 -13.22 -7.38 9.47
CA ASP A 386 -14.10 -7.32 8.30
C ASP A 386 -13.28 -7.26 6.99
N GLU A 387 -12.28 -6.41 6.93
CA GLU A 387 -11.38 -6.35 5.77
C GLU A 387 -10.57 -7.64 5.58
N ALA A 388 -10.13 -8.25 6.67
CA ALA A 388 -9.45 -9.54 6.59
C ALA A 388 -10.41 -10.64 6.10
N ALA A 389 -11.69 -10.61 6.47
CA ALA A 389 -12.70 -11.53 5.98
C ALA A 389 -12.95 -11.35 4.48
N ILE A 390 -13.06 -10.09 4.01
CA ILE A 390 -13.18 -9.76 2.58
C ILE A 390 -11.98 -10.32 1.80
N GLY A 391 -10.76 -10.07 2.28
CA GLY A 391 -9.53 -10.56 1.65
C GLY A 391 -9.46 -12.09 1.61
N MET A 392 -9.77 -12.72 2.74
CA MET A 392 -9.74 -14.17 2.90
C MET A 392 -10.73 -14.86 1.96
N VAL A 393 -11.98 -14.39 1.90
CA VAL A 393 -13.06 -15.02 1.10
C VAL A 393 -12.84 -14.77 -0.39
N ASN A 394 -12.38 -13.60 -0.77
CA ASN A 394 -12.16 -13.24 -2.18
C ASN A 394 -10.77 -13.64 -2.72
N CYS A 395 -9.93 -14.32 -1.92
CA CYS A 395 -8.58 -14.73 -2.32
C CYS A 395 -7.73 -13.57 -2.83
N LYS A 396 -7.86 -12.39 -2.21
CA LYS A 396 -7.15 -11.18 -2.59
C LYS A 396 -6.46 -10.54 -1.40
N THR A 397 -5.46 -9.71 -1.64
CA THR A 397 -4.89 -8.85 -0.60
C THR A 397 -5.91 -7.81 -0.17
N THR A 398 -6.10 -7.66 1.14
CA THR A 398 -6.71 -6.48 1.72
C THR A 398 -5.76 -5.84 2.72
N ALA A 399 -5.84 -4.53 2.82
CA ALA A 399 -5.04 -3.70 3.72
C ALA A 399 -5.96 -2.76 4.50
N VAL A 400 -5.61 -2.47 5.73
CA VAL A 400 -6.29 -1.47 6.56
C VAL A 400 -5.27 -0.44 7.02
N ARG A 401 -5.48 0.82 6.62
CA ARG A 401 -4.71 1.98 7.05
C ARG A 401 -5.70 3.02 7.57
N ILE A 402 -6.00 2.91 8.88
CA ILE A 402 -6.94 3.78 9.60
C ILE A 402 -6.15 4.76 10.46
N LEU A 403 -6.57 6.02 10.45
CA LEU A 403 -5.98 7.13 11.20
C LEU A 403 -7.00 7.67 12.21
N PRO A 404 -6.98 7.22 13.47
CA PRO A 404 -7.71 7.88 14.53
C PRO A 404 -7.08 9.27 14.77
N VAL A 405 -7.82 10.34 14.49
CA VAL A 405 -7.33 11.72 14.59
C VAL A 405 -7.49 12.23 16.02
N PRO A 406 -6.41 12.43 16.80
CA PRO A 406 -6.52 12.86 18.20
C PRO A 406 -7.29 14.17 18.33
N GLY A 407 -8.41 14.14 19.07
CA GLY A 407 -9.32 15.30 19.23
C GLY A 407 -10.21 15.60 18.02
N GLY A 408 -10.01 14.93 16.89
CA GLY A 408 -10.81 15.10 15.68
C GLY A 408 -12.21 14.51 15.81
N LYS A 409 -13.19 15.15 15.15
CA LYS A 409 -14.59 14.78 15.13
C LYS A 409 -15.07 14.59 13.69
N VAL A 410 -16.16 13.85 13.52
CA VAL A 410 -16.80 13.67 12.21
C VAL A 410 -16.99 15.02 11.51
N GLY A 411 -16.53 15.10 10.26
CA GLY A 411 -16.59 16.29 9.43
C GLY A 411 -15.37 17.21 9.52
N ASP A 412 -14.50 17.05 10.52
CA ASP A 412 -13.20 17.74 10.53
C ASP A 412 -12.33 17.27 9.35
N THR A 413 -11.33 18.05 9.00
CA THR A 413 -10.35 17.69 7.98
C THR A 413 -8.98 17.59 8.64
N VAL A 414 -8.26 16.52 8.36
CA VAL A 414 -6.85 16.35 8.74
C VAL A 414 -5.96 16.55 7.52
N GLU A 415 -4.94 17.39 7.66
CA GLU A 415 -3.96 17.67 6.61
C GLU A 415 -2.71 16.83 6.84
N MET A 416 -2.39 15.97 5.87
CA MET A 416 -1.23 15.06 5.96
C MET A 416 -0.07 15.52 5.09
N GLY A 417 -0.35 16.39 4.13
CA GLY A 417 0.62 17.00 3.24
C GLY A 417 1.17 16.07 2.14
N GLY A 418 1.83 16.67 1.16
CA GLY A 418 2.47 15.94 0.06
C GLY A 418 1.51 15.02 -0.69
N LEU A 419 1.96 13.80 -0.99
CA LEU A 419 1.14 12.78 -1.66
C LEU A 419 0.06 12.17 -0.76
N LEU A 420 0.15 12.31 0.55
CA LEU A 420 -0.85 11.79 1.49
C LEU A 420 -2.12 12.66 1.52
N GLY A 421 -2.02 13.91 1.07
CA GLY A 421 -3.14 14.83 0.90
C GLY A 421 -3.83 15.24 2.17
N SER A 422 -5.17 15.23 2.14
CA SER A 422 -6.04 15.55 3.28
C SER A 422 -7.22 14.60 3.34
N ALA A 423 -7.72 14.30 4.55
CA ALA A 423 -8.90 13.44 4.70
C ALA A 423 -9.97 14.09 5.53
N PRO A 424 -11.25 13.97 5.14
CA PRO A 424 -12.36 14.22 6.07
C PRO A 424 -12.40 13.11 7.13
N VAL A 425 -12.62 13.46 8.38
CA VAL A 425 -12.86 12.50 9.47
C VAL A 425 -14.23 11.85 9.23
N MET A 426 -14.24 10.58 8.90
CA MET A 426 -15.42 9.82 8.50
C MET A 426 -16.14 9.23 9.73
N PRO A 427 -17.49 9.15 9.71
CA PRO A 427 -18.23 8.49 10.78
C PRO A 427 -17.93 6.98 10.82
N VAL A 428 -17.90 6.42 12.03
CA VAL A 428 -17.88 4.97 12.30
C VAL A 428 -19.13 4.61 13.09
N HIS A 429 -19.55 3.32 13.04
CA HIS A 429 -20.61 2.83 13.91
C HIS A 429 -20.20 2.93 15.37
N THR A 430 -21.11 3.31 16.24
CA THR A 430 -20.88 3.53 17.67
C THR A 430 -21.24 2.33 18.53
N GLU A 431 -21.95 1.36 17.97
CA GLU A 431 -22.32 0.12 18.64
C GLU A 431 -21.05 -0.71 18.92
N SER A 432 -21.02 -1.31 20.11
CA SER A 432 -19.83 -2.00 20.60
C SER A 432 -19.61 -3.35 19.92
N ALA A 433 -18.41 -3.57 19.40
CA ALA A 433 -17.91 -4.87 18.94
C ALA A 433 -17.01 -5.57 20.00
N ALA A 434 -16.94 -5.04 21.23
CA ALA A 434 -15.98 -5.51 22.24
C ALA A 434 -16.13 -7.01 22.56
N ASP A 435 -17.35 -7.52 22.74
CA ASP A 435 -17.59 -8.93 23.03
C ASP A 435 -17.22 -9.85 21.85
N PHE A 436 -17.39 -9.37 20.61
CA PHE A 436 -16.96 -10.08 19.41
C PHE A 436 -15.43 -10.19 19.37
N ILE A 437 -14.74 -9.09 19.57
CA ILE A 437 -13.27 -9.04 19.55
C ILE A 437 -12.67 -9.80 20.73
N ALA A 438 -13.29 -9.74 21.91
CA ALA A 438 -12.82 -10.44 23.11
C ALA A 438 -12.89 -11.97 23.00
N ARG A 439 -13.60 -12.55 22.01
CA ARG A 439 -13.59 -13.98 21.74
C ARG A 439 -12.20 -14.49 21.38
N GLY A 440 -11.40 -13.67 20.69
CA GLY A 440 -10.06 -14.04 20.28
C GLY A 440 -9.99 -15.27 19.38
N GLY A 441 -8.86 -15.96 19.41
CA GLY A 441 -8.65 -17.21 18.67
C GLY A 441 -8.57 -17.00 17.16
N ARG A 442 -9.28 -17.81 16.38
CA ARG A 442 -9.18 -17.81 14.92
C ARG A 442 -10.54 -17.92 14.24
N ILE A 443 -10.79 -17.09 13.24
CA ILE A 443 -11.81 -17.36 12.23
C ILE A 443 -11.19 -18.35 11.23
N PRO A 444 -11.77 -19.56 11.05
CA PRO A 444 -11.19 -20.58 10.19
C PRO A 444 -11.11 -20.16 8.73
N ALA A 445 -10.16 -20.76 8.00
CA ALA A 445 -10.07 -20.60 6.56
C ALA A 445 -11.36 -21.06 5.85
N PRO A 446 -11.81 -20.36 4.80
CA PRO A 446 -13.03 -20.73 4.06
C PRO A 446 -12.85 -22.06 3.33
N LEU A 447 -13.97 -22.77 3.10
CA LEU A 447 -13.97 -24.10 2.49
C LEU A 447 -13.20 -24.16 1.15
N HIS A 448 -13.28 -23.13 0.32
CA HIS A 448 -12.60 -23.10 -0.97
C HIS A 448 -11.07 -23.04 -0.86
N SER A 449 -10.51 -22.68 0.29
CA SER A 449 -9.05 -22.72 0.52
C SER A 449 -8.49 -24.13 0.60
N LEU A 450 -9.35 -25.13 0.76
CA LEU A 450 -8.98 -26.56 0.80
C LEU A 450 -8.77 -27.16 -0.60
N LYS A 451 -9.01 -26.40 -1.66
CA LYS A 451 -8.70 -26.81 -3.02
C LYS A 451 -7.20 -26.70 -3.24
N ASN A 452 -6.55 -27.82 -3.23
CA ASN A 452 -5.11 -27.94 -3.52
C ASN A 452 -4.90 -28.21 -5.01
#